data_792db7c8c0eabf6c5a8f7308907ff40a
#
_entry.id   792db7c8c0eabf6c5a8f7308907ff40a
#
_cell.length_a   1.000
_cell.length_b   1.000
_cell.length_c   1.000
_cell.angle_alpha   90.00
_cell.angle_beta   90.00
_cell.angle_gamma   90.00
#
_symmetry.space_group_name_H-M   'P 1'
#
loop_
_entity.id
_entity.type
_entity.pdbx_description
1 polymer ?
#
loop_
_entity_poly.entity_id
_entity_poly.type
_entity_poly.pdbx_seq_one_letter_code
_entity_poly.pdbx_strand_id
1 'polypeptide(L)'
;GLKKQYVFLVCFVCSISDFILIFLGIFLFEYFGNLFNSSVELILNILLLIFLVHFIYGKISIQKNKISFNKKTKKFSISNIITKTLAFTYLNPHVYSDTVFFLGNFSKNFLIIDKYYFGIGASIASFIFFFLIGYLSKLLSRYLQSALIWKRINLFIIIFMSIIAFYVMIEIFRFF
;
A
#
# COMPACT_ATOMS: atom_id res chain seq x y z
N GLY A 1 13.81 -5.70 -10.60
CA GLY A 1 14.43 -5.50 -9.29
C GLY A 1 15.10 -4.14 -9.21
N LEU A 2 14.86 -3.44 -8.12
CA LEU A 2 15.54 -2.19 -7.79
C LEU A 2 17.04 -2.43 -7.81
N LYS A 3 17.78 -1.60 -8.55
CA LYS A 3 19.23 -1.60 -8.41
C LYS A 3 19.54 -1.27 -6.95
N LYS A 4 20.41 -2.06 -6.31
CA LYS A 4 20.76 -1.94 -4.89
C LYS A 4 21.12 -0.51 -4.44
N GLN A 5 21.58 0.34 -5.37
CA GLN A 5 21.99 1.72 -5.12
C GLN A 5 20.83 2.73 -4.94
N TYR A 6 19.59 2.38 -5.33
CA TYR A 6 18.45 3.29 -5.25
C TYR A 6 17.43 2.92 -4.18
N VAL A 7 17.75 1.95 -3.31
CA VAL A 7 16.83 1.50 -2.25
C VAL A 7 16.50 2.65 -1.32
N PHE A 8 17.51 3.41 -0.88
CA PHE A 8 17.30 4.57 -0.02
C PHE A 8 16.31 5.58 -0.64
N LEU A 9 16.51 5.94 -1.91
CA LEU A 9 15.66 6.91 -2.60
C LEU A 9 14.20 6.45 -2.65
N VAL A 10 13.98 5.19 -2.97
CA VAL A 10 12.61 4.63 -3.05
C VAL A 10 11.95 4.61 -1.67
N CYS A 11 12.65 4.13 -0.63
CA CYS A 11 12.14 4.13 0.74
C CYS A 11 11.79 5.54 1.21
N PHE A 12 12.65 6.51 0.92
CA PHE A 12 12.45 7.90 1.30
C PHE A 12 11.23 8.52 0.61
N VAL A 13 11.08 8.30 -0.71
CA VAL A 13 9.91 8.78 -1.47
C VAL A 13 8.62 8.15 -0.95
N CYS A 14 8.61 6.84 -0.68
CA CYS A 14 7.44 6.16 -0.11
C CYS A 14 7.08 6.72 1.28
N SER A 15 8.08 6.90 2.15
CA SER A 15 7.86 7.43 3.51
C SER A 15 7.32 8.85 3.52
N ILE A 16 7.83 9.73 2.62
CA ILE A 16 7.29 11.10 2.48
C ILE A 16 5.86 11.05 1.93
N SER A 17 5.60 10.18 0.96
CA SER A 17 4.24 10.02 0.42
C SER A 17 3.26 9.60 1.50
N ASP A 18 3.63 8.61 2.33
CA ASP A 18 2.80 8.18 3.46
C ASP A 18 2.59 9.29 4.48
N PHE A 19 3.64 10.03 4.82
CA PHE A 19 3.53 11.20 5.71
C PHE A 19 2.46 12.17 5.21
N ILE A 20 2.50 12.53 3.92
CA ILE A 20 1.53 13.44 3.32
C ILE A 20 0.12 12.84 3.38
N LEU A 21 -0.04 11.56 3.03
CA LEU A 21 -1.34 10.89 3.00
C LEU A 21 -1.93 10.67 4.40
N ILE A 22 -1.12 10.37 5.41
CA ILE A 22 -1.54 10.24 6.81
C ILE A 22 -2.12 11.56 7.32
N PHE A 23 -1.38 12.66 7.15
CA PHE A 23 -1.85 13.97 7.58
C PHE A 23 -3.04 14.46 6.76
N LEU A 24 -3.07 14.18 5.45
CA LEU A 24 -4.25 14.43 4.62
C LEU A 24 -5.47 13.69 5.16
N GLY A 25 -5.33 12.42 5.56
CA GLY A 25 -6.40 11.64 6.17
C GLY A 25 -6.89 12.25 7.49
N ILE A 26 -5.97 12.58 8.39
CA ILE A 26 -6.29 13.22 9.67
C ILE A 26 -7.08 14.53 9.46
N PHE A 27 -6.62 15.40 8.57
CA PHE A 27 -7.30 16.66 8.28
C PHE A 27 -8.64 16.46 7.58
N LEU A 28 -8.74 15.53 6.62
CA LEU A 28 -10.02 15.24 5.97
C LEU A 28 -11.07 14.77 6.98
N PHE A 29 -10.72 13.89 7.90
CA PHE A 29 -11.65 13.42 8.92
C PHE A 29 -11.92 14.44 10.02
N GLU A 30 -11.02 15.39 10.25
CA GLU A 30 -11.27 16.49 11.16
C GLU A 30 -12.29 17.48 10.61
N TYR A 31 -12.12 17.92 9.35
CA TYR A 31 -12.98 18.94 8.75
C TYR A 31 -14.24 18.38 8.10
N PHE A 32 -14.17 17.19 7.55
CA PHE A 32 -15.23 16.54 6.78
C PHE A 32 -15.76 15.27 7.41
N GLY A 33 -15.38 14.96 8.65
CA GLY A 33 -15.77 13.72 9.34
C GLY A 33 -17.30 13.51 9.40
N ASN A 34 -18.06 14.59 9.46
CA ASN A 34 -19.53 14.54 9.45
C ASN A 34 -20.11 14.15 8.07
N LEU A 35 -19.35 14.27 6.98
CA LEU A 35 -19.74 13.82 5.64
C LEU A 35 -19.43 12.33 5.42
N PHE A 36 -18.52 11.76 6.21
CA PHE A 36 -18.22 10.33 6.20
C PHE A 36 -19.24 9.58 7.04
N ASN A 37 -20.48 9.58 6.57
CA ASN A 37 -21.56 8.76 7.14
C ASN A 37 -21.42 7.30 6.70
N SER A 38 -22.24 6.44 7.28
CA SER A 38 -22.23 5.00 6.98
C SER A 38 -22.39 4.67 5.49
N SER A 39 -23.11 5.52 4.72
CA SER A 39 -23.24 5.32 3.27
C SER A 39 -21.95 5.53 2.50
N VAL A 40 -21.15 6.52 2.90
CA VAL A 40 -19.82 6.76 2.30
C VAL A 40 -18.87 5.62 2.62
N GLU A 41 -18.88 5.14 3.86
CA GLU A 41 -18.10 3.98 4.30
C GLU A 41 -18.46 2.73 3.47
N LEU A 42 -19.74 2.48 3.24
CA LEU A 42 -20.22 1.39 2.39
C LEU A 42 -19.67 1.50 0.96
N ILE A 43 -19.76 2.70 0.35
CA ILE A 43 -19.25 2.94 -1.02
C ILE A 43 -17.75 2.66 -1.08
N LEU A 44 -16.98 3.12 -0.09
CA LEU A 44 -15.53 2.90 -0.03
C LEU A 44 -15.19 1.41 0.11
N ASN A 45 -15.92 0.67 0.94
CA ASN A 45 -15.75 -0.77 1.11
C ASN A 45 -16.07 -1.54 -0.19
N ILE A 46 -17.10 -1.14 -0.91
CA ILE A 46 -17.44 -1.72 -2.22
C ILE A 46 -16.31 -1.45 -3.23
N LEU A 47 -15.81 -0.23 -3.33
CA LEU A 47 -14.69 0.12 -4.21
C LEU A 47 -13.43 -0.66 -3.87
N LEU A 48 -13.13 -0.78 -2.57
CA LEU A 48 -12.00 -1.57 -2.09
C LEU A 48 -12.16 -3.05 -2.47
N LEU A 49 -13.36 -3.63 -2.30
CA LEU A 49 -13.63 -5.02 -2.66
C LEU A 49 -13.43 -5.25 -4.17
N ILE A 50 -13.96 -4.37 -5.01
CA ILE A 50 -13.78 -4.43 -6.47
C ILE A 50 -12.29 -4.40 -6.82
N PHE A 51 -11.54 -3.50 -6.20
CA PHE A 51 -10.09 -3.40 -6.41
C PHE A 51 -9.36 -4.68 -5.99
N LEU A 52 -9.66 -5.23 -4.80
CA LEU A 52 -9.03 -6.46 -4.30
C LEU A 52 -9.31 -7.65 -5.22
N VAL A 53 -10.54 -7.81 -5.69
CA VAL A 53 -10.92 -8.86 -6.64
C VAL A 53 -10.15 -8.71 -7.96
N HIS A 54 -10.09 -7.48 -8.51
CA HIS A 54 -9.33 -7.20 -9.73
C HIS A 54 -7.83 -7.50 -9.55
N PHE A 55 -7.26 -7.09 -8.41
CA PHE A 55 -5.85 -7.34 -8.08
C PHE A 55 -5.55 -8.84 -7.98
N ILE A 56 -6.39 -9.60 -7.25
CA ILE A 56 -6.25 -11.05 -7.10
C ILE A 56 -6.31 -11.74 -8.47
N TYR A 57 -7.31 -11.36 -9.29
CA TYR A 57 -7.44 -11.91 -10.65
C TYR A 57 -6.19 -11.66 -11.51
N GLY A 58 -5.65 -10.43 -11.48
CA GLY A 58 -4.41 -10.08 -12.16
C GLY A 58 -3.22 -10.93 -11.69
N LYS A 59 -3.10 -11.18 -10.39
CA LYS A 59 -2.04 -12.02 -9.81
C LYS A 59 -2.15 -13.49 -10.21
N ILE A 60 -3.36 -14.05 -10.25
CA ILE A 60 -3.61 -15.42 -10.70
C ILE A 60 -3.25 -15.57 -12.19
N SER A 61 -3.61 -14.59 -13.02
CA SER A 61 -3.30 -14.59 -14.45
C SER A 61 -1.79 -14.57 -14.73
N ILE A 62 -1.03 -13.77 -13.98
CA ILE A 62 0.44 -13.71 -14.11
C ILE A 62 1.07 -15.05 -13.69
N GLN A 63 0.51 -15.75 -12.71
CA GLN A 63 1.04 -17.01 -12.22
C GLN A 63 0.92 -18.14 -13.26
N LYS A 64 -0.06 -18.06 -14.18
CA LYS A 64 -0.23 -19.01 -15.28
C LYS A 64 0.79 -18.79 -16.41
N ASN A 65 1.30 -17.58 -16.58
CA ASN A 65 2.27 -17.24 -17.61
C ASN A 65 3.69 -17.46 -17.10
N LYS A 66 4.57 -18.07 -17.93
CA LYS A 66 5.99 -18.24 -17.60
C LYS A 66 6.63 -16.87 -17.36
N ILE A 67 7.12 -16.64 -16.14
CA ILE A 67 7.85 -15.42 -15.78
C ILE A 67 9.19 -15.45 -16.50
N SER A 68 9.30 -14.77 -17.62
CA SER A 68 10.55 -14.57 -18.35
C SER A 68 11.27 -13.36 -17.74
N PHE A 69 12.34 -13.61 -17.00
CA PHE A 69 13.25 -12.57 -16.52
C PHE A 69 14.10 -12.06 -17.68
N ASN A 70 13.54 -11.15 -18.50
CA ASN A 70 14.29 -10.53 -19.57
C ASN A 70 15.23 -9.48 -18.95
N LYS A 71 16.53 -9.81 -18.84
CA LYS A 71 17.60 -8.95 -18.33
C LYS A 71 17.96 -7.81 -19.30
N LYS A 72 17.01 -7.05 -19.78
CA LYS A 72 17.34 -5.79 -20.46
C LYS A 72 17.73 -4.77 -19.39
N THR A 73 19.01 -4.55 -19.22
CA THR A 73 19.61 -3.49 -18.41
C THR A 73 19.34 -2.13 -19.04
N LYS A 74 18.10 -1.61 -18.92
CA LYS A 74 17.86 -0.20 -19.20
C LYS A 74 18.57 0.63 -18.12
N LYS A 75 19.38 1.60 -18.52
CA LYS A 75 19.89 2.63 -17.62
C LYS A 75 18.67 3.39 -17.05
N PHE A 76 18.37 3.19 -15.77
CA PHE A 76 17.29 3.92 -15.10
C PHE A 76 17.84 5.29 -14.68
N SER A 77 17.26 6.36 -15.20
CA SER A 77 17.43 7.71 -14.67
C SER A 77 16.78 7.80 -13.29
N ILE A 78 17.34 8.62 -12.40
CA ILE A 78 16.78 8.89 -11.07
C ILE A 78 15.33 9.38 -11.20
N SER A 79 15.06 10.30 -12.14
CA SER A 79 13.72 10.79 -12.43
C SER A 79 12.73 9.66 -12.73
N ASN A 80 13.15 8.69 -13.55
CA ASN A 80 12.30 7.56 -13.93
C ASN A 80 12.00 6.62 -12.72
N ILE A 81 12.91 6.54 -11.75
CA ILE A 81 12.70 5.79 -10.51
C ILE A 81 11.70 6.50 -9.63
N ILE A 82 11.87 7.80 -9.41
CA ILE A 82 10.96 8.63 -8.60
C ILE A 82 9.55 8.57 -9.20
N THR A 83 9.40 8.85 -10.51
CA THR A 83 8.09 8.83 -11.19
C THR A 83 7.40 7.47 -11.04
N LYS A 84 8.14 6.37 -11.23
CA LYS A 84 7.56 5.03 -11.05
C LYS A 84 7.17 4.76 -9.60
N THR A 85 7.99 5.18 -8.64
CA THR A 85 7.67 5.00 -7.22
C THR A 85 6.40 5.77 -6.86
N LEU A 86 6.31 7.05 -7.26
CA LEU A 86 5.12 7.87 -7.05
C LEU A 86 3.88 7.25 -7.74
N ALA A 87 4.04 6.80 -8.99
CA ALA A 87 2.94 6.14 -9.69
C ALA A 87 2.47 4.88 -8.94
N PHE A 88 3.38 4.01 -8.47
CA PHE A 88 3.02 2.83 -7.70
C PHE A 88 2.39 3.17 -6.35
N THR A 89 2.77 4.27 -5.72
CA THR A 89 2.18 4.71 -4.45
C THR A 89 0.80 5.33 -4.69
N TYR A 90 0.72 6.37 -5.53
CA TYR A 90 -0.51 7.15 -5.69
C TYR A 90 -1.57 6.53 -6.62
N LEU A 91 -1.18 5.63 -7.52
CA LEU A 91 -2.15 4.86 -8.32
C LEU A 91 -2.61 3.56 -7.64
N ASN A 92 -2.13 3.29 -6.43
CA ASN A 92 -2.57 2.15 -5.65
C ASN A 92 -3.72 2.56 -4.71
N PRO A 93 -4.97 2.17 -4.96
CA PRO A 93 -6.10 2.57 -4.12
C PRO A 93 -6.00 2.03 -2.70
N HIS A 94 -5.29 0.92 -2.48
CA HIS A 94 -5.07 0.36 -1.14
C HIS A 94 -4.31 1.32 -0.21
N VAL A 95 -3.39 2.12 -0.76
CA VAL A 95 -2.67 3.12 0.03
C VAL A 95 -3.62 4.16 0.62
N TYR A 96 -4.62 4.61 -0.15
CA TYR A 96 -5.62 5.55 0.35
C TYR A 96 -6.51 4.92 1.42
N SER A 97 -6.90 3.66 1.23
CA SER A 97 -7.67 2.92 2.24
C SER A 97 -6.93 2.86 3.57
N ASP A 98 -5.66 2.53 3.56
CA ASP A 98 -4.88 2.30 4.78
C ASP A 98 -4.45 3.61 5.45
N THR A 99 -3.98 4.58 4.67
CA THR A 99 -3.40 5.81 5.22
C THR A 99 -4.45 6.91 5.40
N VAL A 100 -5.23 7.20 4.37
CA VAL A 100 -6.20 8.31 4.42
C VAL A 100 -7.43 7.90 5.19
N PHE A 101 -8.06 6.77 4.82
CA PHE A 101 -9.36 6.40 5.40
C PHE A 101 -9.20 5.70 6.75
N PHE A 102 -8.38 4.68 6.86
CA PHE A 102 -8.25 3.93 8.11
C PHE A 102 -7.63 4.78 9.21
N LEU A 103 -6.45 5.38 8.98
CA LEU A 103 -5.79 6.20 10.00
C LEU A 103 -6.55 7.50 10.25
N GLY A 104 -7.12 8.13 9.21
CA GLY A 104 -7.95 9.32 9.34
C GLY A 104 -9.19 9.03 10.22
N ASN A 105 -9.93 7.99 9.93
CA ASN A 105 -11.11 7.58 10.72
C ASN A 105 -10.73 7.23 12.16
N PHE A 106 -9.63 6.52 12.37
CA PHE A 106 -9.17 6.17 13.71
C PHE A 106 -8.81 7.41 14.53
N SER A 107 -8.25 8.45 13.90
CA SER A 107 -7.85 9.69 14.56
C SER A 107 -9.02 10.60 14.96
N LYS A 108 -10.22 10.43 14.39
CA LYS A 108 -11.34 11.36 14.59
C LYS A 108 -11.76 11.52 16.03
N ASN A 109 -11.59 10.47 16.85
CA ASN A 109 -11.97 10.46 18.26
C ASN A 109 -10.91 11.05 19.21
N PHE A 110 -9.75 11.42 18.68
CA PHE A 110 -8.67 12.01 19.47
C PHE A 110 -8.85 13.52 19.64
N LEU A 111 -8.30 14.07 20.74
CA LEU A 111 -8.14 15.51 20.89
C LEU A 111 -7.20 16.06 19.80
N ILE A 112 -7.34 17.35 19.48
CA ILE A 112 -6.57 17.98 18.39
C ILE A 112 -5.05 17.74 18.54
N ILE A 113 -4.53 17.90 19.75
CA ILE A 113 -3.10 17.71 20.05
C ILE A 113 -2.70 16.23 19.84
N ASP A 114 -3.54 15.30 20.30
CA ASP A 114 -3.27 13.87 20.20
C ASP A 114 -3.31 13.37 18.76
N LYS A 115 -4.11 14.00 17.87
CA LYS A 115 -4.10 13.72 16.43
C LYS A 115 -2.73 13.98 15.81
N TYR A 116 -2.07 15.07 16.19
CA TYR A 116 -0.72 15.38 15.69
C TYR A 116 0.31 14.36 16.20
N TYR A 117 0.27 13.99 17.47
CA TYR A 117 1.15 12.95 18.01
C TYR A 117 0.90 11.59 17.34
N PHE A 118 -0.36 11.24 17.12
CA PHE A 118 -0.72 10.04 16.38
C PHE A 118 -0.18 10.07 14.95
N GLY A 119 -0.39 11.17 14.21
CA GLY A 119 0.10 11.33 12.84
C GLY A 119 1.63 11.24 12.74
N ILE A 120 2.35 11.85 13.68
CA ILE A 120 3.82 11.77 13.76
C ILE A 120 4.24 10.32 14.07
N GLY A 121 3.61 9.67 15.04
CA GLY A 121 3.89 8.27 15.40
C GLY A 121 3.66 7.31 14.22
N ALA A 122 2.54 7.43 13.53
CA ALA A 122 2.22 6.65 12.33
C ALA A 122 3.24 6.89 11.20
N SER A 123 3.66 8.15 11.01
CA SER A 123 4.67 8.51 10.00
C SER A 123 6.05 7.94 10.32
N ILE A 124 6.46 7.96 11.58
CA ILE A 124 7.72 7.33 12.03
C ILE A 124 7.64 5.80 11.82
N ALA A 125 6.52 5.17 12.17
CA ALA A 125 6.33 3.74 11.96
C ALA A 125 6.41 3.38 10.48
N SER A 126 5.75 4.14 9.59
CA SER A 126 5.84 3.98 8.14
C SER A 126 7.27 4.14 7.62
N PHE A 127 8.00 5.15 8.11
CA PHE A 127 9.40 5.37 7.75
C PHE A 127 10.25 4.13 8.10
N ILE A 128 10.17 3.67 9.35
CA ILE A 128 10.90 2.47 9.80
C ILE A 128 10.53 1.26 8.95
N PHE A 129 9.26 1.07 8.66
CA PHE A 129 8.73 -0.04 7.88
C PHE A 129 9.28 -0.06 6.45
N PHE A 130 9.23 1.07 5.72
CA PHE A 130 9.75 1.15 4.35
C PHE A 130 11.26 0.91 4.29
N PHE A 131 12.01 1.46 5.23
CA PHE A 131 13.45 1.24 5.29
C PHE A 131 13.77 -0.22 5.63
N LEU A 132 13.08 -0.81 6.59
CA LEU A 132 13.24 -2.20 6.97
C LEU A 132 12.96 -3.12 5.78
N ILE A 133 11.81 -2.98 5.12
CA ILE A 133 11.45 -3.79 3.94
C ILE A 133 12.42 -3.54 2.77
N GLY A 134 12.78 -2.28 2.51
CA GLY A 134 13.67 -1.94 1.41
C GLY A 134 15.06 -2.58 1.57
N TYR A 135 15.65 -2.50 2.75
CA TYR A 135 16.94 -3.11 3.02
C TYR A 135 16.85 -4.64 3.13
N LEU A 136 15.78 -5.18 3.71
CA LEU A 136 15.54 -6.63 3.73
C LEU A 136 15.39 -7.17 2.31
N SER A 137 14.67 -6.48 1.43
CA SER A 137 14.56 -6.83 0.01
C SER A 137 15.92 -6.82 -0.71
N LYS A 138 16.81 -5.89 -0.33
CA LYS A 138 18.18 -5.84 -0.85
C LYS A 138 18.98 -7.06 -0.42
N LEU A 139 18.88 -7.48 0.85
CA LEU A 139 19.54 -8.67 1.37
C LEU A 139 19.01 -9.95 0.72
N LEU A 140 17.68 -10.06 0.60
CA LEU A 140 17.05 -11.23 -0.01
C LEU A 140 17.07 -11.22 -1.54
N SER A 141 17.62 -10.19 -2.19
CA SER A 141 17.59 -10.04 -3.65
C SER A 141 18.17 -11.23 -4.43
N ARG A 142 19.12 -11.98 -3.84
CA ARG A 142 19.67 -13.20 -4.44
C ARG A 142 18.62 -14.32 -4.47
N TYR A 143 17.88 -14.50 -3.39
CA TYR A 143 16.83 -15.52 -3.26
C TYR A 143 15.60 -15.16 -4.11
N LEU A 144 15.28 -13.86 -4.19
CA LEU A 144 14.14 -13.35 -4.97
C LEU A 144 14.31 -13.47 -6.49
N GLN A 145 15.48 -13.89 -7.00
CA GLN A 145 15.69 -14.17 -8.42
C GLN A 145 15.21 -15.58 -8.84
N SER A 146 14.86 -16.44 -7.90
CA SER A 146 14.31 -17.76 -8.19
C SER A 146 12.85 -17.69 -8.59
N ALA A 147 12.50 -18.27 -9.74
CA ALA A 147 11.11 -18.35 -10.20
C ALA A 147 10.19 -19.08 -9.21
N LEU A 148 10.74 -20.09 -8.50
CA LEU A 148 10.01 -20.85 -7.48
C LEU A 148 9.67 -20.02 -6.26
N ILE A 149 10.60 -19.17 -5.80
CA ILE A 149 10.38 -18.25 -4.68
C ILE A 149 9.32 -17.21 -5.08
N TRP A 150 9.39 -16.65 -6.28
CA TRP A 150 8.37 -15.74 -6.78
C TRP A 150 6.98 -16.38 -6.84
N LYS A 151 6.89 -17.66 -7.23
CA LYS A 151 5.63 -18.40 -7.22
C LYS A 151 5.05 -18.52 -5.80
N ARG A 152 5.89 -18.82 -4.80
CA ARG A 152 5.48 -18.92 -3.39
C ARG A 152 5.05 -17.57 -2.82
N ILE A 153 5.82 -16.50 -3.08
CA ILE A 153 5.48 -15.13 -2.65
C ILE A 153 4.15 -14.71 -3.27
N ASN A 154 3.95 -14.96 -4.57
CA ASN A 154 2.73 -14.60 -5.25
C ASN A 154 1.52 -15.36 -4.70
N LEU A 155 1.69 -16.65 -4.39
CA LEU A 155 0.65 -17.47 -3.73
C LEU A 155 0.31 -16.89 -2.35
N PHE A 156 1.32 -16.53 -1.54
CA PHE A 156 1.10 -15.92 -0.23
C PHE A 156 0.33 -14.60 -0.35
N ILE A 157 0.70 -13.74 -1.31
CA ILE A 157 -0.01 -12.48 -1.56
C ILE A 157 -1.48 -12.75 -1.94
N ILE A 158 -1.75 -13.73 -2.82
CA ILE A 158 -3.11 -14.07 -3.23
C ILE A 158 -3.92 -14.52 -2.02
N ILE A 159 -3.39 -15.42 -1.19
CA ILE A 159 -4.09 -15.91 0.01
C ILE A 159 -4.37 -14.74 0.98
N PHE A 160 -3.37 -13.91 1.27
CA PHE A 160 -3.50 -12.79 2.18
C PHE A 160 -4.55 -11.77 1.70
N MET A 161 -4.48 -11.39 0.42
CA MET A 161 -5.45 -10.46 -0.17
C MET A 161 -6.86 -11.06 -0.24
N SER A 162 -6.99 -12.38 -0.42
CA SER A 162 -8.28 -13.07 -0.39
C SER A 162 -8.91 -13.04 1.02
N ILE A 163 -8.11 -13.16 2.07
CA ILE A 163 -8.58 -13.03 3.45
C ILE A 163 -9.11 -11.61 3.71
N ILE A 164 -8.37 -10.58 3.25
CA ILE A 164 -8.81 -9.19 3.39
C ILE A 164 -10.10 -8.95 2.59
N ALA A 165 -10.18 -9.44 1.35
CA ALA A 165 -11.38 -9.31 0.53
C ALA A 165 -12.61 -9.97 1.19
N PHE A 166 -12.41 -11.13 1.82
CA PHE A 166 -13.46 -11.81 2.57
C PHE A 166 -13.90 -11.02 3.80
N TYR A 167 -12.96 -10.42 4.53
CA TYR A 167 -13.27 -9.55 5.67
C TYR A 167 -14.07 -8.33 5.23
N VAL A 168 -13.64 -7.63 4.19
CA VAL A 168 -14.36 -6.45 3.64
C VAL A 168 -15.76 -6.84 3.16
N MET A 169 -15.92 -8.03 2.57
CA MET A 169 -17.21 -8.54 2.16
C MET A 169 -18.15 -8.74 3.36
N ILE A 170 -17.66 -9.28 4.48
CA ILE A 170 -18.45 -9.43 5.72
C ILE A 170 -18.88 -8.06 6.24
N GLU A 171 -17.99 -7.05 6.23
CA GLU A 171 -18.32 -5.69 6.66
C GLU A 171 -19.43 -5.08 5.80
N ILE A 172 -19.39 -5.28 4.49
CA ILE A 172 -20.45 -4.84 3.59
C ILE A 172 -21.79 -5.52 3.93
N PHE A 173 -21.79 -6.84 4.21
CA PHE A 173 -23.02 -7.56 4.57
C PHE A 173 -23.58 -7.19 5.94
N ARG A 174 -22.76 -6.75 6.87
CA ARG A 174 -23.22 -6.24 8.18
C ARG A 174 -23.96 -4.91 8.07
N PHE A 175 -23.78 -4.21 6.97
CA PHE A 175 -24.43 -2.93 6.72
C PHE A 175 -25.89 -3.09 6.31
N PHE A 176 -26.26 -4.22 5.74
CA PHE A 176 -27.63 -4.57 5.33
C PHE A 176 -28.33 -5.42 6.37
#